data_eae41892bd2a7327361ab5ab2cbbc3f1
#
_entry.id   eae41892bd2a7327361ab5ab2cbbc3f1
#
_cell.length_a   1.000
_cell.length_b   1.000
_cell.length_c   1.000
_cell.angle_alpha   90.00
_cell.angle_beta   90.00
_cell.angle_gamma   90.00
#
_symmetry.space_group_name_H-M   'P 1'
#
loop_
_entity.id
_entity.type
_entity.pdbx_description
1 polymer ?
#
loop_
_entity_poly.entity_id
_entity_poly.type
_entity_poly.pdbx_seq_one_letter_code
_entity_poly.pdbx_strand_id
1 'polypeptide(L)'
;MQFKRSVLTAATVALAASVLPAMAKPFKWAGSSDIQTMDIHSQNSALGNGIHGAVYESLVMFNSRTLKVEPVLATSWQQVSPTQMRFKLRQGVKFSDGSAMTADDVVYSLQRAMSKTSTYAIYTQGMDRIAKVDGETIDIFLKNPNPVLLNQLTELRVMSRAWAEKHNSVEPKDIKGKEETYSHRHAMGTGPFVLKE
;
A
#
# COMPACT_ATOMS: atom_id res chain seq x y z
N MET A 1 -33.92 13.39 -50.44
CA MET A 1 -33.71 13.73 -49.02
C MET A 1 -33.67 12.49 -48.07
N GLN A 2 -33.80 11.28 -48.56
CA GLN A 2 -33.75 10.03 -47.77
C GLN A 2 -32.37 9.41 -47.61
N PHE A 3 -31.42 9.67 -48.49
CA PHE A 3 -30.05 9.11 -48.46
C PHE A 3 -29.20 9.61 -47.30
N LYS A 4 -29.40 10.85 -46.83
CA LYS A 4 -28.62 11.39 -45.68
C LYS A 4 -29.01 10.86 -44.32
N ARG A 5 -30.26 10.38 -44.15
CA ARG A 5 -30.75 9.80 -42.88
C ARG A 5 -30.22 8.38 -42.65
N SER A 6 -30.08 7.59 -43.70
CA SER A 6 -29.60 6.20 -43.62
C SER A 6 -28.10 6.12 -43.28
N VAL A 7 -27.28 7.08 -43.71
CA VAL A 7 -25.84 7.12 -43.39
C VAL A 7 -25.62 7.52 -41.94
N LEU A 8 -26.40 8.44 -41.37
CA LEU A 8 -26.28 8.82 -39.96
C LEU A 8 -26.67 7.67 -39.02
N THR A 9 -27.71 6.90 -39.36
CA THR A 9 -28.17 5.78 -38.53
C THR A 9 -27.14 4.63 -38.53
N ALA A 10 -26.48 4.37 -39.65
CA ALA A 10 -25.44 3.34 -39.76
C ALA A 10 -24.15 3.74 -38.97
N ALA A 11 -23.78 5.04 -38.97
CA ALA A 11 -22.63 5.53 -38.21
C ALA A 11 -22.86 5.44 -36.68
N THR A 12 -24.09 5.68 -36.21
CA THR A 12 -24.44 5.62 -34.78
C THR A 12 -24.42 4.19 -34.25
N VAL A 13 -24.89 3.22 -35.06
CA VAL A 13 -24.87 1.79 -34.69
C VAL A 13 -23.41 1.25 -34.68
N ALA A 14 -22.56 1.68 -35.60
CA ALA A 14 -21.15 1.26 -35.64
C ALA A 14 -20.36 1.78 -34.45
N LEU A 15 -20.68 2.97 -33.93
CA LEU A 15 -20.00 3.55 -32.74
C LEU A 15 -20.46 2.86 -31.43
N ALA A 16 -21.69 2.38 -31.36
CA ALA A 16 -22.21 1.66 -30.19
C ALA A 16 -21.67 0.22 -30.08
N ALA A 17 -21.23 -0.40 -31.18
CA ALA A 17 -20.68 -1.75 -31.20
C ALA A 17 -19.21 -1.83 -30.72
N SER A 18 -18.51 -0.69 -30.55
CA SER A 18 -17.09 -0.66 -30.14
C SER A 18 -16.84 -0.64 -28.64
N VAL A 19 -17.88 -0.63 -27.79
CA VAL A 19 -17.76 -0.69 -26.33
C VAL A 19 -18.03 -2.11 -25.83
N LEU A 20 -17.32 -3.10 -26.38
CA LEU A 20 -17.29 -4.41 -25.74
C LEU A 20 -16.36 -4.31 -24.52
N PRO A 21 -16.81 -4.69 -23.32
CA PRO A 21 -15.94 -4.73 -22.16
C PRO A 21 -14.77 -5.67 -22.49
N ALA A 22 -13.55 -5.14 -22.40
CA ALA A 22 -12.35 -5.97 -22.53
C ALA A 22 -12.37 -6.98 -21.37
N MET A 23 -12.71 -8.22 -21.63
CA MET A 23 -12.63 -9.28 -20.64
C MET A 23 -11.16 -9.62 -20.42
N ALA A 24 -10.61 -9.12 -19.33
CA ALA A 24 -9.26 -9.46 -18.91
C ALA A 24 -9.17 -10.98 -18.66
N LYS A 25 -8.21 -11.63 -19.30
CA LYS A 25 -7.95 -13.06 -19.06
C LYS A 25 -7.37 -13.22 -17.65
N PRO A 26 -7.81 -14.25 -16.88
CA PRO A 26 -7.23 -14.50 -15.58
C PRO A 26 -5.76 -14.87 -15.73
N PHE A 27 -4.88 -14.19 -15.01
CA PHE A 27 -3.48 -14.56 -14.88
C PHE A 27 -3.35 -15.54 -13.70
N LYS A 28 -2.86 -16.74 -13.95
CA LYS A 28 -2.61 -17.76 -12.92
C LYS A 28 -1.11 -17.81 -12.62
N TRP A 29 -0.79 -17.74 -11.35
CA TRP A 29 0.56 -17.83 -10.85
C TRP A 29 0.63 -18.89 -9.74
N ALA A 30 1.75 -19.61 -9.65
CA ALA A 30 2.00 -20.59 -8.60
C ALA A 30 3.34 -20.28 -7.93
N GLY A 31 3.37 -20.31 -6.61
CA GLY A 31 4.56 -20.20 -5.79
C GLY A 31 4.99 -21.54 -5.22
N SER A 32 6.17 -21.58 -4.60
CA SER A 32 6.71 -22.77 -3.92
C SER A 32 6.02 -23.08 -2.59
N SER A 33 5.23 -22.16 -2.05
CA SER A 33 4.48 -22.29 -0.79
C SER A 33 3.31 -21.32 -0.79
N ASP A 34 2.39 -21.47 0.17
CA ASP A 34 1.31 -20.53 0.39
C ASP A 34 1.72 -19.40 1.34
N ILE A 35 1.05 -18.25 1.20
CA ILE A 35 1.16 -17.16 2.15
C ILE A 35 0.47 -17.54 3.47
N GLN A 36 1.13 -17.29 4.58
CA GLN A 36 0.59 -17.64 5.88
C GLN A 36 -0.34 -16.56 6.44
N THR A 37 -0.15 -15.32 6.04
CA THR A 37 -0.95 -14.19 6.50
C THR A 37 -0.95 -13.06 5.47
N MET A 38 -2.08 -12.35 5.37
CA MET A 38 -2.21 -11.09 4.65
C MET A 38 -1.90 -9.87 5.51
N ASP A 39 -1.66 -10.06 6.81
CA ASP A 39 -1.25 -8.99 7.70
C ASP A 39 0.20 -8.55 7.39
N ILE A 40 0.31 -7.30 6.96
CA ILE A 40 1.58 -6.72 6.46
C ILE A 40 2.68 -6.57 7.50
N HIS A 41 2.38 -6.78 8.79
CA HIS A 41 3.38 -6.65 9.87
C HIS A 41 3.56 -7.92 10.71
N SER A 42 2.77 -8.95 10.46
CA SER A 42 2.81 -10.21 11.24
C SER A 42 3.84 -11.20 10.72
N GLN A 43 4.21 -11.14 9.43
CA GLN A 43 5.24 -12.00 8.86
C GLN A 43 6.10 -11.27 7.83
N ASN A 44 7.42 -11.34 8.00
CA ASN A 44 8.39 -10.86 7.02
C ASN A 44 9.00 -12.04 6.27
N SER A 45 8.47 -12.36 5.10
CA SER A 45 8.94 -13.44 4.23
C SER A 45 8.96 -12.98 2.77
N ALA A 46 9.90 -13.49 1.98
CA ALA A 46 10.06 -13.09 0.57
C ALA A 46 8.77 -13.30 -0.25
N LEU A 47 8.10 -14.45 -0.08
CA LEU A 47 6.84 -14.73 -0.75
C LEU A 47 5.73 -13.80 -0.28
N GLY A 48 5.57 -13.63 1.04
CA GLY A 48 4.59 -12.71 1.64
C GLY A 48 4.79 -11.28 1.14
N ASN A 49 6.02 -10.78 1.15
CA ASN A 49 6.36 -9.44 0.70
C ASN A 49 6.00 -9.21 -0.77
N GLY A 50 6.18 -10.22 -1.64
CA GLY A 50 5.78 -10.16 -3.04
C GLY A 50 4.26 -10.03 -3.21
N ILE A 51 3.47 -10.83 -2.49
CA ILE A 51 1.99 -10.79 -2.53
C ILE A 51 1.47 -9.52 -1.85
N HIS A 52 2.00 -9.15 -0.69
CA HIS A 52 1.64 -7.90 -0.01
C HIS A 52 1.90 -6.68 -0.92
N GLY A 53 3.01 -6.68 -1.70
CA GLY A 53 3.32 -5.61 -2.65
C GLY A 53 2.33 -5.46 -3.81
N ALA A 54 1.51 -6.49 -4.10
CA ALA A 54 0.43 -6.39 -5.08
C ALA A 54 -0.83 -5.72 -4.49
N VAL A 55 -1.06 -5.85 -3.18
CA VAL A 55 -2.28 -5.39 -2.49
C VAL A 55 -2.06 -4.08 -1.72
N TYR A 56 -0.85 -3.88 -1.19
CA TYR A 56 -0.49 -2.72 -0.37
C TYR A 56 0.68 -1.97 -0.97
N GLU A 57 0.70 -0.68 -0.76
CA GLU A 57 1.81 0.18 -1.17
C GLU A 57 2.56 0.75 0.04
N SER A 58 3.81 1.15 -0.19
CA SER A 58 4.67 1.86 0.77
C SER A 58 4.81 3.34 0.38
N LEU A 59 5.45 4.14 1.22
CA LEU A 59 5.72 5.55 0.89
C LEU A 59 6.57 5.69 -0.36
N VAL A 60 7.55 4.82 -0.50
CA VAL A 60 8.55 4.83 -1.57
C VAL A 60 8.86 3.40 -2.00
N MET A 61 9.35 3.19 -3.22
CA MET A 61 9.76 1.88 -3.73
C MET A 61 11.22 1.89 -4.18
N PHE A 62 11.88 0.74 -4.14
CA PHE A 62 13.19 0.57 -4.73
C PHE A 62 13.04 0.11 -6.19
N ASN A 63 13.57 0.90 -7.12
CA ASN A 63 13.60 0.53 -8.53
C ASN A 63 14.91 -0.23 -8.82
N SER A 64 14.81 -1.53 -9.05
CA SER A 64 15.96 -2.42 -9.32
C SER A 64 16.70 -2.13 -10.63
N ARG A 65 16.08 -1.42 -11.58
CA ARG A 65 16.71 -1.04 -12.85
C ARG A 65 17.56 0.21 -12.70
N THR A 66 17.05 1.20 -11.97
CA THR A 66 17.74 2.50 -11.76
C THR A 66 18.59 2.49 -10.49
N LEU A 67 18.43 1.50 -9.60
CA LEU A 67 19.03 1.39 -8.27
C LEU A 67 18.71 2.60 -7.38
N LYS A 68 17.54 3.21 -7.58
CA LYS A 68 17.09 4.39 -6.84
C LYS A 68 15.79 4.11 -6.09
N VAL A 69 15.60 4.87 -5.03
CA VAL A 69 14.30 4.96 -4.36
C VAL A 69 13.42 5.95 -5.11
N GLU A 70 12.20 5.53 -5.44
CA GLU A 70 11.23 6.29 -6.21
C GLU A 70 9.95 6.55 -5.42
N PRO A 71 9.22 7.65 -5.71
CA PRO A 71 7.95 7.99 -5.08
C PRO A 71 6.84 6.96 -5.34
N VAL A 72 6.03 6.65 -4.30
CA VAL A 72 4.77 5.88 -4.42
C VAL A 72 3.64 6.61 -3.71
N LEU A 73 3.37 6.31 -2.42
CA LEU A 73 2.37 7.06 -1.63
C LEU A 73 2.91 8.40 -1.14
N ALA A 74 4.24 8.57 -1.04
CA ALA A 74 4.86 9.88 -0.94
C ALA A 74 5.22 10.40 -2.33
N THR A 75 4.92 11.66 -2.62
CA THR A 75 5.29 12.36 -3.87
C THR A 75 6.66 13.00 -3.79
N SER A 76 7.09 13.36 -2.59
CA SER A 76 8.41 13.95 -2.33
C SER A 76 8.76 13.80 -0.85
N TRP A 77 10.04 13.98 -0.55
CA TRP A 77 10.56 14.03 0.81
C TRP A 77 11.70 15.02 0.93
N GLN A 78 11.91 15.51 2.14
CA GLN A 78 12.94 16.47 2.47
C GLN A 78 13.54 16.16 3.83
N GLN A 79 14.85 16.18 3.93
CA GLN A 79 15.54 16.15 5.22
C GLN A 79 15.45 17.53 5.87
N VAL A 80 14.69 17.63 6.95
CA VAL A 80 14.47 18.88 7.72
C VAL A 80 15.61 19.12 8.68
N SER A 81 16.12 18.03 9.28
CA SER A 81 17.31 18.02 10.15
C SER A 81 18.03 16.67 10.02
N PRO A 82 19.22 16.46 10.62
CA PRO A 82 19.90 15.17 10.59
C PRO A 82 19.04 13.99 11.12
N THR A 83 18.05 14.28 11.98
CA THR A 83 17.16 13.29 12.61
C THR A 83 15.68 13.51 12.30
N GLN A 84 15.35 14.29 11.27
CA GLN A 84 13.95 14.52 10.87
C GLN A 84 13.82 14.52 9.36
N MET A 85 12.94 13.68 8.84
CA MET A 85 12.58 13.62 7.43
C MET A 85 11.08 13.86 7.26
N ARG A 86 10.73 14.81 6.39
CA ARG A 86 9.37 15.19 6.05
C ARG A 86 8.97 14.55 4.73
N PHE A 87 7.73 14.04 4.66
CA PHE A 87 7.15 13.44 3.46
C PHE A 87 5.86 14.16 3.07
N LYS A 88 5.73 14.48 1.79
CA LYS A 88 4.47 14.90 1.18
C LYS A 88 3.74 13.70 0.60
N LEU A 89 2.49 13.51 1.00
CA LEU A 89 1.68 12.36 0.59
C LEU A 89 0.93 12.65 -0.72
N ARG A 90 0.72 11.60 -1.49
CA ARG A 90 -0.08 11.63 -2.72
C ARG A 90 -1.55 11.83 -2.38
N GLN A 91 -2.18 12.76 -3.08
CA GLN A 91 -3.60 13.04 -2.93
C GLN A 91 -4.47 12.11 -3.76
N GLY A 92 -5.73 11.91 -3.31
CA GLY A 92 -6.72 11.13 -4.02
C GLY A 92 -6.49 9.62 -4.01
N VAL A 93 -5.54 9.12 -3.23
CA VAL A 93 -5.31 7.68 -3.03
C VAL A 93 -6.51 7.08 -2.29
N LYS A 94 -6.98 5.91 -2.76
CA LYS A 94 -8.09 5.19 -2.17
C LYS A 94 -7.67 3.77 -1.80
N PHE A 95 -8.24 3.29 -0.71
CA PHE A 95 -8.21 1.87 -0.38
C PHE A 95 -9.13 1.07 -1.30
N SER A 96 -9.03 -0.25 -1.26
CA SER A 96 -9.80 -1.15 -2.11
C SER A 96 -11.33 -1.09 -1.91
N ASP A 97 -11.80 -0.57 -0.77
CA ASP A 97 -13.22 -0.30 -0.49
C ASP A 97 -13.70 1.08 -0.99
N GLY A 98 -12.80 1.89 -1.59
CA GLY A 98 -13.07 3.23 -2.08
C GLY A 98 -12.90 4.34 -1.03
N SER A 99 -12.64 4.03 0.24
CA SER A 99 -12.32 5.02 1.27
C SER A 99 -11.00 5.73 0.99
N ALA A 100 -10.88 7.00 1.36
CA ALA A 100 -9.67 7.79 1.11
C ALA A 100 -8.55 7.42 2.10
N MET A 101 -7.34 7.26 1.58
CA MET A 101 -6.13 7.20 2.42
C MET A 101 -5.80 8.59 2.95
N THR A 102 -5.43 8.66 4.22
CA THR A 102 -5.07 9.90 4.92
C THR A 102 -3.69 9.81 5.56
N ALA A 103 -3.18 10.93 6.04
CA ALA A 103 -1.94 10.96 6.83
C ALA A 103 -2.07 10.12 8.13
N ASP A 104 -3.27 9.99 8.68
CA ASP A 104 -3.51 9.17 9.88
C ASP A 104 -3.30 7.68 9.61
N ASP A 105 -3.65 7.19 8.41
CA ASP A 105 -3.41 5.81 8.01
C ASP A 105 -1.92 5.51 7.87
N VAL A 106 -1.16 6.47 7.32
CA VAL A 106 0.29 6.34 7.18
C VAL A 106 0.98 6.35 8.55
N VAL A 107 0.63 7.31 9.42
CA VAL A 107 1.17 7.39 10.79
C VAL A 107 0.85 6.11 11.55
N TYR A 108 -0.40 5.65 11.51
CA TYR A 108 -0.84 4.40 12.13
C TYR A 108 -0.03 3.20 11.64
N SER A 109 0.13 3.05 10.32
CA SER A 109 0.82 1.89 9.74
C SER A 109 2.29 1.83 10.13
N LEU A 110 2.98 2.98 10.10
CA LEU A 110 4.37 3.05 10.53
C LEU A 110 4.52 2.80 12.04
N GLN A 111 3.63 3.34 12.88
CA GLN A 111 3.61 3.06 14.33
C GLN A 111 3.32 1.59 14.60
N ARG A 112 2.39 0.98 13.85
CA ARG A 112 2.08 -0.45 13.93
C ARG A 112 3.31 -1.31 13.57
N ALA A 113 4.09 -0.91 12.57
CA ALA A 113 5.35 -1.57 12.23
C ALA A 113 6.41 -1.46 13.34
N MET A 114 6.36 -0.42 14.17
CA MET A 114 7.25 -0.22 15.33
C MET A 114 6.85 -1.07 16.55
N SER A 115 5.68 -1.69 16.56
CA SER A 115 5.21 -2.46 17.72
C SER A 115 6.10 -3.67 17.99
N LYS A 116 6.12 -4.13 19.26
CA LYS A 116 6.96 -5.26 19.69
C LYS A 116 6.58 -6.59 19.04
N THR A 117 5.32 -6.72 18.62
CA THR A 117 4.79 -7.92 17.96
C THR A 117 4.99 -7.90 16.45
N SER A 118 5.46 -6.78 15.89
CA SER A 118 5.74 -6.64 14.47
C SER A 118 7.05 -7.30 14.07
N THR A 119 7.01 -8.16 13.05
CA THR A 119 8.21 -8.73 12.44
C THR A 119 8.97 -7.70 11.58
N TYR A 120 8.37 -6.53 11.32
CA TYR A 120 8.96 -5.39 10.62
C TYR A 120 9.65 -4.38 11.54
N ALA A 121 9.62 -4.61 12.86
CA ALA A 121 10.31 -3.76 13.83
C ALA A 121 11.80 -3.57 13.54
N ILE A 122 12.43 -4.53 12.85
CA ILE A 122 13.83 -4.44 12.41
C ILE A 122 14.08 -3.23 11.48
N TYR A 123 13.10 -2.85 10.64
CA TYR A 123 13.22 -1.69 9.74
C TYR A 123 12.94 -0.36 10.43
N THR A 124 12.38 -0.40 11.65
CA THR A 124 11.96 0.81 12.38
C THR A 124 12.82 1.12 13.61
N GLN A 125 13.85 0.33 13.91
CA GLN A 125 14.68 0.47 15.12
C GLN A 125 15.30 1.86 15.28
N GLY A 126 15.66 2.51 14.17
CA GLY A 126 16.21 3.87 14.15
C GLY A 126 15.16 4.98 14.29
N MET A 127 13.86 4.65 14.18
CA MET A 127 12.78 5.62 14.32
C MET A 127 12.50 5.89 15.79
N ASP A 128 12.21 7.15 16.12
CA ASP A 128 11.78 7.59 17.44
C ASP A 128 10.26 7.73 17.47
N ARG A 129 9.73 8.57 16.58
CA ARG A 129 8.29 8.79 16.45
C ARG A 129 7.91 9.22 15.03
N ILE A 130 6.66 9.02 14.69
CA ILE A 130 6.03 9.51 13.47
C ILE A 130 4.94 10.49 13.84
N ALA A 131 4.91 11.66 13.20
CA ALA A 131 3.94 12.70 13.48
C ALA A 131 3.24 13.16 12.20
N LYS A 132 1.93 13.32 12.30
CA LYS A 132 1.14 14.05 11.30
C LYS A 132 1.43 15.55 11.46
N VAL A 133 1.76 16.22 10.36
CA VAL A 133 1.92 17.68 10.31
C VAL A 133 0.61 18.31 9.87
N ASP A 134 0.04 17.78 8.80
CA ASP A 134 -1.27 18.19 8.25
C ASP A 134 -1.92 17.00 7.50
N GLY A 135 -2.98 17.23 6.74
CA GLY A 135 -3.69 16.17 6.00
C GLY A 135 -2.85 15.47 4.93
N GLU A 136 -1.74 16.08 4.51
CA GLU A 136 -0.91 15.65 3.36
C GLU A 136 0.57 15.51 3.71
N THR A 137 0.93 15.72 4.98
CA THR A 137 2.33 15.81 5.39
C THR A 137 2.55 15.04 6.68
N ILE A 138 3.58 14.20 6.69
CA ILE A 138 4.05 13.54 7.89
C ILE A 138 5.54 13.82 8.11
N ASP A 139 5.97 13.75 9.36
CA ASP A 139 7.36 13.77 9.78
C ASP A 139 7.73 12.44 10.42
N ILE A 140 8.88 11.90 10.04
CA ILE A 140 9.54 10.78 10.69
C ILE A 140 10.73 11.33 11.46
N PHE A 141 10.72 11.13 12.77
CA PHE A 141 11.82 11.50 13.68
C PHE A 141 12.67 10.27 13.97
N LEU A 142 13.98 10.46 13.98
CA LEU A 142 14.97 9.42 14.15
C LEU A 142 15.74 9.62 15.46
N LYS A 143 16.15 8.52 16.08
CA LYS A 143 17.04 8.55 17.27
C LYS A 143 18.43 9.07 16.93
N ASN A 144 18.93 8.72 15.75
CA ASN A 144 20.22 9.14 15.19
C ASN A 144 20.07 9.31 13.67
N PRO A 145 20.97 10.04 12.99
CA PRO A 145 20.99 10.12 11.54
C PRO A 145 21.02 8.73 10.90
N ASN A 146 20.14 8.50 9.93
CA ASN A 146 19.97 7.19 9.28
C ASN A 146 20.02 7.32 7.75
N PRO A 147 21.16 7.07 7.11
CA PRO A 147 21.31 7.22 5.66
C PRO A 147 20.52 6.17 4.86
N VAL A 148 20.07 5.08 5.48
CA VAL A 148 19.31 4.00 4.82
C VAL A 148 17.81 4.06 5.08
N LEU A 149 17.32 5.13 5.71
CA LEU A 149 15.89 5.28 6.06
C LEU A 149 14.99 5.04 4.85
N LEU A 150 15.27 5.66 3.71
CA LEU A 150 14.45 5.51 2.50
C LEU A 150 14.37 4.05 2.03
N ASN A 151 15.47 3.31 2.10
CA ASN A 151 15.47 1.88 1.76
C ASN A 151 14.63 1.07 2.75
N GLN A 152 14.69 1.37 4.04
CA GLN A 152 13.84 0.71 5.04
C GLN A 152 12.35 0.98 4.81
N LEU A 153 12.00 2.19 4.40
CA LEU A 153 10.62 2.59 4.09
C LEU A 153 10.03 1.85 2.88
N THR A 154 10.83 1.29 1.98
CA THR A 154 10.32 0.49 0.86
C THR A 154 9.63 -0.80 1.33
N GLU A 155 9.96 -1.29 2.52
CA GLU A 155 9.39 -2.50 3.10
C GLU A 155 8.14 -2.21 3.98
N LEU A 156 7.94 -0.96 4.38
CA LEU A 156 6.87 -0.55 5.30
C LEU A 156 5.62 -0.13 4.53
N ARG A 157 4.65 -1.02 4.46
CA ARG A 157 3.40 -0.81 3.72
C ARG A 157 2.34 -0.13 4.57
N VAL A 158 1.37 0.48 3.89
CA VAL A 158 0.26 1.23 4.50
C VAL A 158 -1.04 0.45 4.41
N MET A 159 -1.79 0.40 5.50
CA MET A 159 -3.13 -0.18 5.60
C MET A 159 -4.12 0.83 6.20
N SER A 160 -5.41 0.61 5.99
CA SER A 160 -6.46 1.46 6.56
C SER A 160 -6.53 1.28 8.07
N ARG A 161 -6.37 2.39 8.81
CA ARG A 161 -6.56 2.44 10.25
C ARG A 161 -8.00 2.11 10.64
N ALA A 162 -8.97 2.75 9.99
CA ALA A 162 -10.38 2.55 10.29
C ALA A 162 -10.82 1.09 10.06
N TRP A 163 -10.29 0.46 8.99
CA TRP A 163 -10.55 -0.96 8.74
C TRP A 163 -9.93 -1.85 9.83
N ALA A 164 -8.69 -1.58 10.22
CA ALA A 164 -8.02 -2.35 11.27
C ALA A 164 -8.75 -2.24 12.62
N GLU A 165 -9.20 -1.04 13.00
CA GLU A 165 -10.00 -0.79 14.20
C GLU A 165 -11.34 -1.52 14.14
N LYS A 166 -12.07 -1.42 13.03
CA LYS A 166 -13.36 -2.10 12.81
C LYS A 166 -13.26 -3.63 12.97
N HIS A 167 -12.15 -4.21 12.56
CA HIS A 167 -11.96 -5.65 12.53
C HIS A 167 -11.04 -6.20 13.64
N ASN A 168 -10.80 -5.42 14.71
CA ASN A 168 -9.93 -5.80 15.82
C ASN A 168 -8.54 -6.29 15.41
N SER A 169 -7.97 -5.65 14.37
CA SER A 169 -6.65 -5.97 13.80
C SER A 169 -5.63 -4.85 14.00
N VAL A 170 -5.80 -4.04 15.07
CA VAL A 170 -4.98 -2.86 15.36
C VAL A 170 -3.53 -3.23 15.58
N GLU A 171 -3.26 -4.30 16.34
CA GLU A 171 -1.90 -4.78 16.60
C GLU A 171 -1.57 -6.01 15.74
N PRO A 172 -0.35 -6.09 15.16
CA PRO A 172 0.07 -7.30 14.48
C PRO A 172 0.22 -8.44 15.49
N LYS A 173 -0.16 -9.65 15.10
CA LYS A 173 0.00 -10.86 15.93
C LYS A 173 1.13 -11.72 15.37
N ASP A 174 1.93 -12.31 16.23
CA ASP A 174 2.93 -13.28 15.83
C ASP A 174 2.21 -14.56 15.34
N ILE A 175 2.43 -14.90 14.07
CA ILE A 175 1.86 -16.14 13.50
C ILE A 175 2.31 -17.41 14.23
N LYS A 176 3.45 -17.38 14.92
CA LYS A 176 3.92 -18.50 15.75
C LYS A 176 3.04 -18.72 16.97
N GLY A 177 2.40 -17.69 17.46
CA GLY A 177 1.46 -17.74 18.61
C GLY A 177 0.13 -18.38 18.28
N LYS A 178 -0.14 -18.73 17.02
CA LYS A 178 -1.44 -19.26 16.52
C LYS A 178 -2.63 -18.32 16.78
N GLU A 179 -2.38 -17.07 17.10
CA GLU A 179 -3.42 -16.06 17.24
C GLU A 179 -3.69 -15.43 15.89
N GLU A 180 -4.84 -15.71 15.30
CA GLU A 180 -5.27 -15.09 14.06
C GLU A 180 -6.16 -13.87 14.35
N THR A 181 -5.88 -12.76 13.63
CA THR A 181 -6.78 -11.62 13.54
C THR A 181 -7.47 -11.63 12.18
N TYR A 182 -8.46 -10.79 11.99
CA TYR A 182 -9.16 -10.66 10.70
C TYR A 182 -8.19 -10.34 9.54
N SER A 183 -7.13 -9.55 9.81
CA SER A 183 -6.09 -9.20 8.83
C SER A 183 -5.22 -10.39 8.37
N HIS A 184 -5.27 -11.54 9.04
CA HIS A 184 -4.55 -12.74 8.55
C HIS A 184 -5.12 -13.28 7.24
N ARG A 185 -6.42 -13.16 7.03
CA ARG A 185 -7.13 -13.69 5.86
C ARG A 185 -7.72 -12.62 4.95
N HIS A 186 -7.73 -11.37 5.39
CA HIS A 186 -8.34 -10.25 4.68
C HIS A 186 -7.34 -9.10 4.54
N ALA A 187 -7.54 -8.28 3.52
CA ALA A 187 -6.63 -7.18 3.21
C ALA A 187 -7.39 -5.90 2.85
N MET A 188 -6.84 -4.76 3.26
CA MET A 188 -7.34 -3.42 2.92
C MET A 188 -6.14 -2.52 2.60
N GLY A 189 -5.72 -2.56 1.35
CA GLY A 189 -4.58 -1.80 0.84
C GLY A 189 -4.97 -0.83 -0.27
N THR A 190 -3.97 -0.09 -0.76
CA THR A 190 -4.08 0.90 -1.84
C THR A 190 -3.54 0.37 -3.16
N GLY A 191 -3.01 -0.84 -3.18
CA GLY A 191 -2.35 -1.45 -4.33
C GLY A 191 -3.31 -1.79 -5.47
N PRO A 192 -2.76 -2.17 -6.64
CA PRO A 192 -3.54 -2.39 -7.86
C PRO A 192 -4.42 -3.66 -7.84
N PHE A 193 -4.22 -4.54 -6.86
CA PHE A 193 -5.00 -5.77 -6.73
C PHE A 193 -5.79 -5.80 -5.41
N VAL A 194 -6.95 -6.41 -5.48
CA VAL A 194 -7.83 -6.64 -4.33
C VAL A 194 -7.83 -8.12 -4.01
N LEU A 195 -7.61 -8.47 -2.73
CA LEU A 195 -7.76 -9.85 -2.28
C LEU A 195 -9.24 -10.24 -2.41
N LYS A 196 -9.48 -11.34 -3.11
CA LYS A 196 -10.75 -12.06 -3.12
C LYS A 196 -10.54 -13.38 -2.39
N GLU A 197 -11.56 -13.81 -1.69
CA GLU A 197 -11.58 -15.13 -1.03
C GLU A 197 -11.34 -16.27 -2.00
#